data_f296781c783ea4307966b48f88023354
#
_entry.id   f296781c783ea4307966b48f88023354
#
_cell.length_a   1.000
_cell.length_b   1.000
_cell.length_c   1.000
_cell.angle_alpha   90.00
_cell.angle_beta   90.00
_cell.angle_gamma   90.00
#
_symmetry.space_group_name_H-M   'P 1'
#
loop_
_entity.id
_entity.type
_entity.pdbx_description
1 polymer ?
#
loop_
_entity_poly.entity_id
_entity_poly.type
_entity_poly.pdbx_seq_one_letter_code
_entity_poly.pdbx_strand_id
1 'polypeptide(L)'
;LRMEDRTWSKQDVDQLLDVLENAKVSGKRILLAGVFGGRLAEGIDYQNGVLDAVACIGIPNPPPSIHQKALRSYVEERFGRGNAWRYTSTQPAINSIMQAMGRPIRSIADRALILLLDKRNTDRMYIECYPADVRMNATNEPETTKSFARRFFSRVQRLHEGSS
;
A
#
# COMPACT_ATOMS: atom_id res chain seq x y z
N LEU A 1 -5.02 -17.99 1.03
CA LEU A 1 -3.79 -17.22 1.05
C LEU A 1 -2.96 -17.53 -0.18
N ARG A 2 -2.49 -16.50 -0.87
CA ARG A 2 -1.49 -16.58 -1.94
C ARG A 2 -0.32 -15.71 -1.53
N MET A 3 0.90 -16.21 -1.65
CA MET A 3 2.11 -15.49 -1.30
C MET A 3 2.92 -15.26 -2.57
N GLU A 4 3.49 -14.07 -2.67
CA GLU A 4 4.40 -13.72 -3.77
C GLU A 4 5.65 -14.62 -3.72
N ASP A 5 6.04 -15.14 -4.87
CA ASP A 5 7.31 -15.84 -5.06
C ASP A 5 8.19 -15.05 -6.03
N ARG A 6 9.47 -14.93 -5.69
CA ARG A 6 10.46 -14.23 -6.53
C ARG A 6 10.67 -14.90 -7.89
N THR A 7 10.36 -16.18 -8.00
CA THR A 7 10.50 -16.98 -9.22
C THR A 7 9.33 -16.84 -10.17
N TRP A 8 8.24 -16.16 -9.77
CA TRP A 8 7.07 -16.00 -10.62
C TRP A 8 7.44 -15.45 -12.00
N SER A 9 6.95 -16.11 -13.04
CA SER A 9 7.00 -15.64 -14.43
C SER A 9 5.87 -14.63 -14.69
N LYS A 10 5.86 -14.05 -15.88
CA LYS A 10 4.72 -13.24 -16.33
C LYS A 10 3.43 -14.08 -16.38
N GLN A 11 3.54 -15.33 -16.84
CA GLN A 11 2.40 -16.25 -16.94
C GLN A 11 1.77 -16.57 -15.57
N ASP A 12 2.59 -16.70 -14.49
CA ASP A 12 2.09 -16.91 -13.14
C ASP A 12 1.29 -15.69 -12.64
N VAL A 13 1.73 -14.48 -13.02
CA VAL A 13 1.02 -13.24 -12.70
C VAL A 13 -0.32 -13.17 -13.45
N ASP A 14 -0.34 -13.51 -14.75
CA ASP A 14 -1.56 -13.50 -15.55
C ASP A 14 -2.57 -14.51 -14.99
N GLN A 15 -2.12 -15.72 -14.63
CA GLN A 15 -2.97 -16.72 -13.96
C GLN A 15 -3.49 -16.24 -12.59
N LEU A 16 -2.69 -15.50 -11.84
CA LEU A 16 -3.14 -14.91 -10.58
C LEU A 16 -4.29 -13.92 -10.81
N LEU A 17 -4.17 -13.06 -11.84
CA LEU A 17 -5.22 -12.09 -12.18
C LEU A 17 -6.52 -12.79 -12.55
N ASP A 18 -6.46 -13.83 -13.38
CA ASP A 18 -7.64 -14.65 -13.71
C ASP A 18 -8.29 -15.27 -12.46
N VAL A 19 -7.47 -15.76 -11.53
CA VAL A 19 -7.95 -16.30 -10.25
C VAL A 19 -8.64 -15.23 -9.40
N LEU A 20 -8.12 -14.00 -9.38
CA LEU A 20 -8.72 -12.89 -8.62
C LEU A 20 -10.05 -12.45 -9.24
N GLU A 21 -10.13 -12.34 -10.55
CA GLU A 21 -11.36 -11.98 -11.26
C GLU A 21 -12.46 -13.04 -11.04
N ASN A 22 -12.11 -14.31 -11.20
CA ASN A 22 -13.04 -15.42 -10.93
C ASN A 22 -13.48 -15.47 -9.46
N ALA A 23 -12.59 -15.14 -8.53
CA ALA A 23 -12.94 -15.08 -7.11
C ALA A 23 -13.94 -13.96 -6.83
N LYS A 24 -13.75 -12.79 -7.45
CA LYS A 24 -14.67 -11.67 -7.32
C LYS A 24 -16.07 -12.03 -7.82
N VAL A 25 -16.18 -12.62 -9.01
CA VAL A 25 -17.47 -13.07 -9.58
C VAL A 25 -18.15 -14.13 -8.71
N SER A 26 -17.37 -15.07 -8.18
CA SER A 26 -17.91 -16.17 -7.33
C SER A 26 -18.08 -15.79 -5.86
N GLY A 27 -17.82 -14.53 -5.46
CA GLY A 27 -17.89 -14.07 -4.08
C GLY A 27 -16.85 -14.69 -3.14
N LYS A 28 -15.82 -15.34 -3.68
CA LYS A 28 -14.72 -15.90 -2.89
C LYS A 28 -13.76 -14.80 -2.46
N ARG A 29 -13.20 -14.95 -1.27
CA ARG A 29 -12.20 -14.02 -0.73
C ARG A 29 -10.80 -14.60 -0.84
N ILE A 30 -9.86 -13.80 -1.36
CA ILE A 30 -8.45 -14.17 -1.49
C ILE A 30 -7.62 -13.16 -0.71
N LEU A 31 -6.67 -13.66 0.08
CA LEU A 31 -5.63 -12.85 0.70
C LEU A 31 -4.34 -13.03 -0.10
N LEU A 32 -3.81 -11.93 -0.63
CA LEU A 32 -2.50 -11.86 -1.25
C LEU A 32 -1.48 -11.33 -0.25
N ALA A 33 -0.30 -11.92 -0.20
CA ALA A 33 0.81 -11.42 0.59
C ALA A 33 2.04 -11.24 -0.33
N GLY A 34 2.60 -10.06 -0.31
CA GLY A 34 3.79 -9.69 -1.07
C GLY A 34 4.71 -8.78 -0.29
N VAL A 35 5.81 -8.36 -0.90
CA VAL A 35 6.78 -7.46 -0.30
C VAL A 35 6.76 -6.10 -1.00
N PHE A 36 7.10 -5.04 -0.27
CA PHE A 36 7.33 -3.72 -0.88
C PHE A 36 8.47 -3.84 -1.91
N GLY A 37 8.30 -3.19 -3.07
CA GLY A 37 9.23 -3.34 -4.19
C GLY A 37 9.07 -4.65 -4.96
N GLY A 38 8.16 -5.54 -4.54
CA GLY A 38 7.81 -6.76 -5.25
C GLY A 38 6.79 -6.54 -6.36
N ARG A 39 6.56 -7.58 -7.16
CA ARG A 39 5.62 -7.51 -8.30
C ARG A 39 4.20 -7.21 -7.87
N LEU A 40 3.73 -7.79 -6.75
CA LEU A 40 2.39 -7.53 -6.23
C LEU A 40 2.22 -6.06 -5.81
N ALA A 41 3.26 -5.43 -5.28
CA ALA A 41 3.20 -4.03 -4.86
C ALA A 41 3.41 -3.03 -6.01
N GLU A 42 4.23 -3.36 -7.02
CA GLU A 42 4.67 -2.39 -8.01
C GLU A 42 4.51 -2.86 -9.48
N GLY A 43 4.50 -4.16 -9.73
CA GLY A 43 4.59 -4.74 -11.07
C GLY A 43 3.28 -5.19 -11.72
N ILE A 44 2.16 -5.20 -10.98
CA ILE A 44 0.88 -5.73 -11.47
C ILE A 44 -0.14 -4.61 -11.66
N ASP A 45 -0.86 -4.69 -12.78
CA ASP A 45 -2.00 -3.85 -13.06
C ASP A 45 -3.31 -4.54 -12.65
N TYR A 46 -3.76 -4.27 -11.43
CA TYR A 46 -5.03 -4.80 -10.92
C TYR A 46 -6.20 -4.04 -11.53
N GLN A 47 -6.86 -4.63 -12.50
CA GLN A 47 -8.03 -4.06 -13.17
C GLN A 47 -9.35 -4.49 -12.50
N ASN A 48 -10.45 -3.91 -12.94
CA ASN A 48 -11.81 -4.31 -12.58
C ASN A 48 -12.11 -4.29 -11.07
N GLY A 49 -11.35 -3.50 -10.28
CA GLY A 49 -11.55 -3.40 -8.84
C GLY A 49 -11.43 -4.74 -8.11
N VAL A 50 -10.50 -5.61 -8.53
CA VAL A 50 -10.27 -6.93 -7.90
C VAL A 50 -9.66 -6.85 -6.50
N LEU A 51 -9.17 -5.67 -6.10
CA LEU A 51 -8.64 -5.43 -4.76
C LEU A 51 -9.61 -4.57 -3.94
N ASP A 52 -10.20 -5.16 -2.92
CA ASP A 52 -11.11 -4.46 -1.99
C ASP A 52 -10.36 -3.74 -0.87
N ALA A 53 -9.17 -4.21 -0.52
CA ALA A 53 -8.35 -3.64 0.55
C ALA A 53 -6.86 -3.88 0.34
N VAL A 54 -6.05 -2.98 0.89
CA VAL A 54 -4.59 -3.15 1.00
C VAL A 54 -4.16 -2.89 2.44
N ALA A 55 -3.35 -3.78 2.99
CA ALA A 55 -2.71 -3.62 4.28
C ALA A 55 -1.19 -3.48 4.10
N CYS A 56 -0.65 -2.32 4.41
CA CYS A 56 0.79 -2.05 4.42
C CYS A 56 1.34 -2.32 5.82
N ILE A 57 2.16 -3.35 5.96
CA ILE A 57 2.70 -3.79 7.25
C ILE A 57 4.16 -3.32 7.35
N GLY A 58 4.44 -2.42 8.28
CA GLY A 58 5.74 -1.80 8.43
C GLY A 58 5.98 -0.63 7.48
N ILE A 59 7.17 -0.03 7.60
CA ILE A 59 7.66 1.03 6.71
C ILE A 59 8.94 0.54 6.03
N PRO A 60 8.98 0.46 4.69
CA PRO A 60 10.09 -0.11 3.94
C PRO A 60 11.27 0.87 3.80
N ASN A 61 11.88 1.25 4.92
CA ASN A 61 13.08 2.08 4.86
C ASN A 61 14.20 1.33 4.12
N PRO A 62 14.98 2.02 3.26
CA PRO A 62 16.11 1.41 2.57
C PRO A 62 17.10 0.78 3.57
N PRO A 63 17.57 -0.44 3.32
CA PRO A 63 18.53 -1.10 4.21
C PRO A 63 19.86 -0.35 4.21
N PRO A 64 20.59 -0.38 5.33
CA PRO A 64 21.93 0.20 5.40
C PRO A 64 22.85 -0.44 4.34
N SER A 65 23.46 0.40 3.51
CA SER A 65 24.43 0.00 2.49
C SER A 65 25.47 1.08 2.28
N ILE A 66 26.57 0.75 1.60
CA ILE A 66 27.61 1.72 1.24
C ILE A 66 27.00 2.81 0.34
N HIS A 67 26.17 2.42 -0.62
CA HIS A 67 25.47 3.37 -1.50
C HIS A 67 24.53 4.28 -0.71
N GLN A 68 23.75 3.74 0.22
CA GLN A 68 22.84 4.52 1.06
C GLN A 68 23.60 5.51 1.96
N LYS A 69 24.78 5.11 2.47
CA LYS A 69 25.63 5.98 3.25
C LYS A 69 26.21 7.11 2.40
N ALA A 70 26.74 6.80 1.22
CA ALA A 70 27.30 7.79 0.29
C ALA A 70 26.22 8.79 -0.18
N LEU A 71 25.03 8.29 -0.54
CA LEU A 71 23.89 9.13 -0.92
C LEU A 71 23.51 10.09 0.22
N ARG A 72 23.46 9.59 1.45
CA ARG A 72 23.14 10.42 2.63
C ARG A 72 24.18 11.52 2.82
N SER A 73 25.47 11.20 2.75
CA SER A 73 26.56 12.19 2.87
C SER A 73 26.44 13.27 1.80
N TYR A 74 26.19 12.88 0.56
CA TYR A 74 26.00 13.83 -0.55
C TYR A 74 24.78 14.75 -0.32
N VAL A 75 23.65 14.19 0.12
CA VAL A 75 22.44 14.98 0.39
C VAL A 75 22.64 15.88 1.62
N GLU A 76 23.36 15.42 2.64
CA GLU A 76 23.71 16.22 3.82
C GLU A 76 24.53 17.46 3.45
N GLU A 77 25.51 17.29 2.58
CA GLU A 77 26.35 18.38 2.07
C GLU A 77 25.53 19.41 1.26
N ARG A 78 24.63 18.94 0.40
CA ARG A 78 23.83 19.78 -0.50
C ARG A 78 22.63 20.46 0.14
N PHE A 79 21.93 19.76 1.03
CA PHE A 79 20.61 20.16 1.54
C PHE A 79 20.56 20.26 3.06
N GLY A 80 21.67 20.03 3.73
CA GLY A 80 21.79 20.07 5.18
C GLY A 80 21.37 18.77 5.87
N ARG A 81 21.93 18.59 7.07
CA ARG A 81 21.81 17.36 7.87
C ARG A 81 20.36 16.97 8.18
N GLY A 82 19.50 17.95 8.48
CA GLY A 82 18.08 17.72 8.80
C GLY A 82 17.30 17.09 7.66
N ASN A 83 17.68 17.37 6.41
CA ASN A 83 17.00 16.86 5.22
C ASN A 83 17.57 15.53 4.72
N ALA A 84 18.80 15.19 5.11
CA ALA A 84 19.49 14.01 4.58
C ALA A 84 18.71 12.72 4.83
N TRP A 85 18.23 12.50 6.05
CA TRP A 85 17.42 11.32 6.37
C TRP A 85 16.10 11.32 5.64
N ARG A 86 15.42 12.46 5.58
CA ARG A 86 14.12 12.60 4.89
C ARG A 86 14.25 12.19 3.44
N TYR A 87 15.18 12.74 2.68
CA TYR A 87 15.30 12.51 1.26
C TYR A 87 15.86 11.12 0.91
N THR A 88 16.71 10.56 1.76
CA THR A 88 17.37 9.28 1.46
C THR A 88 16.69 8.06 2.10
N SER A 89 15.79 8.26 3.04
CA SER A 89 15.16 7.13 3.75
C SER A 89 13.65 7.29 3.87
N THR A 90 13.16 8.35 4.53
CA THR A 90 11.75 8.47 4.87
C THR A 90 10.87 8.68 3.62
N GLN A 91 11.23 9.62 2.75
CA GLN A 91 10.45 9.89 1.54
C GLN A 91 10.41 8.69 0.57
N PRO A 92 11.52 8.00 0.26
CA PRO A 92 11.49 6.78 -0.53
C PRO A 92 10.59 5.69 0.07
N ALA A 93 10.64 5.50 1.39
CA ALA A 93 9.79 4.52 2.06
C ALA A 93 8.30 4.86 1.95
N ILE A 94 7.93 6.14 2.15
CA ILE A 94 6.54 6.57 1.98
C ILE A 94 6.10 6.48 0.51
N ASN A 95 6.98 6.76 -0.45
CA ASN A 95 6.66 6.58 -1.87
C ASN A 95 6.31 5.11 -2.19
N SER A 96 7.05 4.14 -1.65
CA SER A 96 6.71 2.71 -1.81
C SER A 96 5.37 2.35 -1.18
N ILE A 97 5.04 2.92 0.00
CA ILE A 97 3.72 2.76 0.60
C ILE A 97 2.64 3.36 -0.30
N MET A 98 2.83 4.58 -0.80
CA MET A 98 1.88 5.25 -1.70
C MET A 98 1.65 4.46 -3.00
N GLN A 99 2.68 3.84 -3.55
CA GLN A 99 2.54 2.95 -4.71
C GLN A 99 1.66 1.74 -4.39
N ALA A 100 1.86 1.09 -3.24
CA ALA A 100 1.02 -0.02 -2.81
C ALA A 100 -0.43 0.42 -2.53
N MET A 101 -0.63 1.57 -1.86
CA MET A 101 -1.94 2.16 -1.60
C MET A 101 -2.72 2.49 -2.88
N GLY A 102 -2.01 2.87 -3.94
CA GLY A 102 -2.60 3.20 -5.23
C GLY A 102 -3.03 1.99 -6.07
N ARG A 103 -2.65 0.76 -5.70
CA ARG A 103 -2.96 -0.43 -6.50
C ARG A 103 -4.46 -0.71 -6.67
N PRO A 104 -5.30 -0.59 -5.64
CA PRO A 104 -6.73 -0.83 -5.78
C PRO A 104 -7.52 0.36 -6.36
N ILE A 105 -6.88 1.53 -6.52
CA ILE A 105 -7.57 2.78 -6.91
C ILE A 105 -7.04 3.24 -8.27
N ARG A 106 -7.87 3.11 -9.30
CA ARG A 106 -7.54 3.45 -10.69
C ARG A 106 -8.40 4.55 -11.27
N SER A 107 -9.63 4.62 -10.78
CA SER A 107 -10.60 5.61 -11.20
C SER A 107 -11.18 6.37 -10.02
N ILE A 108 -11.85 7.47 -10.29
CA ILE A 108 -12.55 8.28 -9.27
C ILE A 108 -13.70 7.50 -8.62
N ALA A 109 -14.19 6.46 -9.27
CA ALA A 109 -15.26 5.61 -8.77
C ALA A 109 -14.75 4.50 -7.83
N ASP A 110 -13.47 4.15 -7.90
CA ASP A 110 -12.92 3.05 -7.10
C ASP A 110 -12.93 3.36 -5.61
N ARG A 111 -13.16 2.34 -4.84
CA ARG A 111 -13.19 2.38 -3.37
C ARG A 111 -12.41 1.20 -2.82
N ALA A 112 -11.45 1.46 -1.95
CA ALA A 112 -10.71 0.42 -1.28
C ALA A 112 -10.39 0.82 0.16
N LEU A 113 -10.30 -0.17 1.04
CA LEU A 113 -9.86 0.04 2.41
C LEU A 113 -8.33 -0.01 2.45
N ILE A 114 -7.71 1.07 2.95
CA ILE A 114 -6.27 1.12 3.15
C ILE A 114 -5.97 1.04 4.65
N LEU A 115 -5.12 0.10 5.03
CA LEU A 115 -4.64 -0.08 6.40
C LEU A 115 -3.12 0.11 6.45
N LEU A 116 -2.67 1.05 7.27
CA LEU A 116 -1.24 1.30 7.53
C LEU A 116 -0.90 0.76 8.91
N LEU A 117 -0.30 -0.43 8.95
CA LEU A 117 -0.04 -1.20 10.17
C LEU A 117 1.39 -0.95 10.68
N ASP A 118 1.67 0.31 11.01
CA ASP A 118 2.90 0.73 11.69
C ASP A 118 2.66 2.08 12.37
N LYS A 119 2.95 2.17 13.67
CA LYS A 119 2.75 3.39 14.47
C LYS A 119 3.53 4.59 13.93
N ARG A 120 4.67 4.37 13.28
CA ARG A 120 5.50 5.44 12.71
C ARG A 120 4.79 6.24 11.62
N ASN A 121 3.70 5.74 11.04
CA ASN A 121 2.90 6.54 10.10
C ASN A 121 2.25 7.76 10.73
N THR A 122 2.16 7.83 12.07
CA THR A 122 1.67 9.00 12.81
C THR A 122 2.79 9.91 13.30
N ASP A 123 4.05 9.50 13.19
CA ASP A 123 5.19 10.33 13.56
C ASP A 123 5.35 11.46 12.54
N ARG A 124 5.63 12.68 13.02
CA ARG A 124 5.77 13.88 12.19
C ARG A 124 6.72 13.69 11.01
N MET A 125 7.83 13.01 11.23
CA MET A 125 8.85 12.72 10.21
C MET A 125 8.30 11.95 9.01
N TYR A 126 7.33 11.06 9.23
CA TYR A 126 6.72 10.24 8.18
C TYR A 126 5.46 10.89 7.62
N ILE A 127 4.62 11.47 8.48
CA ILE A 127 3.35 12.05 8.05
C ILE A 127 3.56 13.25 7.10
N GLU A 128 4.62 14.03 7.27
CA GLU A 128 5.00 15.13 6.40
C GLU A 128 5.48 14.68 5.00
N CYS A 129 5.71 13.38 4.80
CA CYS A 129 6.09 12.81 3.50
C CYS A 129 4.87 12.32 2.69
N TYR A 130 3.70 12.23 3.30
CA TYR A 130 2.46 11.94 2.58
C TYR A 130 1.93 13.20 1.89
N PRO A 131 1.24 13.06 0.75
CA PRO A 131 0.52 14.17 0.12
C PRO A 131 -0.49 14.82 1.08
N ALA A 132 -0.70 16.13 0.94
CA ALA A 132 -1.54 16.92 1.84
C ALA A 132 -3.03 16.53 1.83
N ASP A 133 -3.49 15.85 0.79
CA ASP A 133 -4.85 15.33 0.64
C ASP A 133 -5.05 13.96 1.29
N VAL A 134 -3.98 13.26 1.68
CA VAL A 134 -4.09 12.00 2.41
C VAL A 134 -4.59 12.27 3.83
N ARG A 135 -5.73 11.71 4.18
CA ARG A 135 -6.34 11.78 5.52
C ARG A 135 -6.29 10.42 6.17
N MET A 136 -5.71 10.34 7.35
CA MET A 136 -5.58 9.11 8.12
C MET A 136 -6.36 9.19 9.44
N ASN A 137 -7.09 8.13 9.75
CA ASN A 137 -7.67 7.92 11.08
C ASN A 137 -6.77 6.97 11.84
N ALA A 138 -6.10 7.45 12.88
CA ALA A 138 -5.21 6.64 13.70
C ALA A 138 -5.94 6.04 14.90
N THR A 139 -5.66 4.78 15.18
CA THR A 139 -6.12 4.09 16.40
C THR A 139 -5.13 2.98 16.74
N ASN A 140 -4.98 2.68 18.01
CA ASN A 140 -4.27 1.51 18.51
C ASN A 140 -5.24 0.39 18.98
N GLU A 141 -6.56 0.60 18.80
CA GLU A 141 -7.59 -0.34 19.20
C GLU A 141 -8.03 -1.22 18.04
N PRO A 142 -7.79 -2.54 18.07
CA PRO A 142 -8.18 -3.47 16.99
C PRO A 142 -9.69 -3.46 16.69
N GLU A 143 -10.53 -3.33 17.72
CA GLU A 143 -11.99 -3.30 17.55
C GLU A 143 -12.47 -2.02 16.85
N THR A 144 -11.78 -0.89 17.07
CA THR A 144 -12.04 0.35 16.32
C THR A 144 -11.74 0.17 14.84
N THR A 145 -10.58 -0.43 14.51
CA THR A 145 -10.21 -0.77 13.13
C THR A 145 -11.22 -1.70 12.48
N LYS A 146 -11.63 -2.75 13.17
CA LYS A 146 -12.62 -3.72 12.71
C LYS A 146 -14.00 -3.07 12.47
N SER A 147 -14.42 -2.20 13.38
CA SER A 147 -15.68 -1.46 13.24
C SER A 147 -15.65 -0.50 12.05
N PHE A 148 -14.50 0.16 11.82
CA PHE A 148 -14.29 1.01 10.65
C PHE A 148 -14.39 0.20 9.35
N ALA A 149 -13.67 -0.92 9.26
CA ALA A 149 -13.69 -1.80 8.10
C ALA A 149 -15.10 -2.31 7.78
N ARG A 150 -15.85 -2.77 8.80
CA ARG A 150 -17.25 -3.20 8.61
C ARG A 150 -18.14 -2.09 8.06
N ARG A 151 -18.04 -0.87 8.60
CA ARG A 151 -18.80 0.28 8.11
C ARG A 151 -18.41 0.65 6.67
N PHE A 152 -17.14 0.58 6.34
CA PHE A 152 -16.66 0.84 5.00
C PHE A 152 -17.30 -0.13 4.00
N PHE A 153 -17.18 -1.43 4.20
CA PHE A 153 -17.72 -2.42 3.28
C PHE A 153 -19.25 -2.40 3.19
N SER A 154 -19.96 -2.14 4.30
CA SER A 154 -21.42 -1.97 4.27
C SER A 154 -21.87 -0.75 3.46
N ARG A 155 -21.07 0.31 3.38
CA ARG A 155 -21.36 1.48 2.54
C ARG A 155 -21.08 1.17 1.06
N VAL A 156 -19.99 0.49 0.76
CA VAL A 156 -19.63 0.10 -0.61
C VAL A 156 -20.70 -0.79 -1.22
N GLN A 157 -21.20 -1.79 -0.48
CA GLN A 157 -22.30 -2.66 -0.93
C GLN A 157 -23.55 -1.85 -1.31
N ARG A 158 -23.99 -0.93 -0.44
CA ARG A 158 -25.18 -0.09 -0.70
C ARG A 158 -25.05 0.79 -1.94
N LEU A 159 -23.85 1.24 -2.26
CA LEU A 159 -23.60 2.04 -3.47
C LEU A 159 -23.72 1.19 -4.74
N HIS A 160 -23.33 -0.07 -4.70
CA HIS A 160 -23.50 -0.99 -5.82
C HIS A 160 -24.97 -1.39 -6.04
N GLU A 161 -25.74 -1.61 -4.96
CA GLU A 161 -27.16 -1.96 -5.03
C GLU A 161 -28.03 -0.80 -5.49
N GLY A 162 -27.65 0.44 -5.21
CA GLY A 162 -28.38 1.66 -5.61
C GLY A 162 -28.09 2.16 -7.04
N SER A 163 -27.16 1.52 -7.76
CA SER A 163 -26.76 1.88 -9.12
C SER A 163 -27.27 0.88 -10.19
N SER A 164 -28.05 -0.10 -9.77
CA SER A 164 -28.75 -1.09 -10.60
C SER A 164 -30.22 -0.73 -10.71
#